data_8f551973230b8d838006a2bc47da8f60
#
_entry.id   8f551973230b8d838006a2bc47da8f60
#
_cell.length_a   1.000
_cell.length_b   1.000
_cell.length_c   1.000
_cell.angle_alpha   90.00
_cell.angle_beta   90.00
_cell.angle_gamma   90.00
#
_symmetry.space_group_name_H-M   'P 1'
#
loop_
_entity.id
_entity.type
_entity.pdbx_description
1 polymer ?
#
loop_
_entity_poly.entity_id
_entity_poly.type
_entity_poly.pdbx_seq_one_letter_code
_entity_poly.pdbx_strand_id
1 'polypeptide(L)'
;MNRERYLQEIDAVNAAGKYHPTWESLSTHPVPDWYREKRLGIFLHWGVFSVPAYHDWYARNMYIKGSPEYEYHCQHYGQPKDFGFKDFIPQFKMEAFDPQAWVKLFREAGADYIVPVAEHHDGFQNYRSELSHWNAAEMGPHRDIMGDLLVEAERAGMTLGASSHRVEHWWFLGHGQEFDSDIKQPMHLGDYAWPAMPERENQDLFSEPTPTDEFLTDWLLRCCEIVDRYHPRILYFDWWIQHSAVKPYLQRFAAYYFNVMESRGGCVINYKHDAFPFGIGVPDIERGQFAEAKPFLWQSDTSVMRGSWCYSVQPDKAVYKAPQEIVQDLLDVVSKNGRLLLNFGPKPDGTLADKDVEILHKLADWMRVNDECIHGTGLWRINQEGPTKIQEGQFADGASRNFTSEDFRFTCRGGNIYAACMACPTDGKLHIRSLREADASHLPLWHGIVRKVEVLGNPAQAAWTRDGEALHVDLGDYQSDMPVVVKIITD
;
A
#
# COMPACT_ATOMS: atom_id res chain seq x y z
N MET A 1 5.16 19.58 -23.37
CA MET A 1 5.91 18.43 -23.95
C MET A 1 5.31 18.02 -25.31
N ASN A 2 6.13 17.64 -26.32
CA ASN A 2 5.60 17.07 -27.57
C ASN A 2 5.38 15.57 -27.37
N ARG A 3 4.12 15.13 -27.39
CA ARG A 3 3.70 13.75 -27.09
C ARG A 3 4.26 12.72 -28.06
N GLU A 4 4.25 13.01 -29.37
CA GLU A 4 4.76 12.09 -30.41
C GLU A 4 6.26 11.86 -30.24
N ARG A 5 7.02 12.93 -30.01
CA ARG A 5 8.45 12.86 -29.77
C ARG A 5 8.74 12.05 -28.51
N TYR A 6 8.01 12.29 -27.44
CA TYR A 6 8.19 11.57 -26.18
C TYR A 6 7.90 10.09 -26.33
N LEU A 7 6.86 9.72 -27.07
CA LEU A 7 6.56 8.32 -27.38
C LEU A 7 7.69 7.66 -28.18
N GLN A 8 8.29 8.37 -29.16
CA GLN A 8 9.47 7.90 -29.90
C GLN A 8 10.70 7.70 -29.00
N GLU A 9 10.92 8.60 -28.03
CA GLU A 9 11.99 8.46 -27.04
C GLU A 9 11.79 7.22 -26.15
N ILE A 10 10.56 6.95 -25.69
CA ILE A 10 10.22 5.73 -24.95
C ILE A 10 10.52 4.47 -25.79
N ASP A 11 10.08 4.46 -27.04
CA ASP A 11 10.31 3.33 -27.94
C ASP A 11 11.79 3.11 -28.24
N ALA A 12 12.56 4.19 -28.37
CA ALA A 12 14.00 4.12 -28.58
C ALA A 12 14.73 3.52 -27.36
N VAL A 13 14.31 3.89 -26.13
CA VAL A 13 14.83 3.30 -24.89
C VAL A 13 14.50 1.80 -24.86
N ASN A 14 13.27 1.42 -25.19
CA ASN A 14 12.84 0.03 -25.19
C ASN A 14 13.56 -0.81 -26.26
N ALA A 15 13.85 -0.23 -27.41
CA ALA A 15 14.57 -0.91 -28.49
C ALA A 15 16.07 -1.12 -28.17
N ALA A 16 16.69 -0.14 -27.50
CA ALA A 16 18.12 -0.16 -27.17
C ALA A 16 18.44 -0.84 -25.84
N GLY A 17 17.44 -0.94 -24.94
CA GLY A 17 17.64 -1.40 -23.58
C GLY A 17 17.70 -2.92 -23.45
N LYS A 18 17.97 -3.38 -22.24
CA LYS A 18 18.06 -4.81 -21.87
C LYS A 18 16.68 -5.49 -21.88
N TYR A 19 15.64 -4.75 -21.50
CA TYR A 19 14.29 -5.26 -21.38
C TYR A 19 13.44 -4.77 -22.57
N HIS A 20 12.77 -5.70 -23.23
CA HIS A 20 11.89 -5.41 -24.37
C HIS A 20 10.42 -5.56 -23.97
N PRO A 21 9.45 -4.91 -24.68
CA PRO A 21 8.04 -4.93 -24.34
C PRO A 21 7.37 -6.28 -24.69
N THR A 22 7.90 -7.37 -24.16
CA THR A 22 7.37 -8.73 -24.25
C THR A 22 7.42 -9.39 -22.89
N TRP A 23 6.44 -10.22 -22.57
CA TRP A 23 6.41 -10.90 -21.27
C TRP A 23 7.63 -11.78 -21.03
N GLU A 24 8.16 -12.41 -22.09
CA GLU A 24 9.37 -13.21 -22.02
C GLU A 24 10.57 -12.36 -21.53
N SER A 25 10.78 -11.21 -22.17
CA SER A 25 11.88 -10.32 -21.78
C SER A 25 11.67 -9.76 -20.37
N LEU A 26 10.45 -9.29 -20.06
CA LEU A 26 10.12 -8.69 -18.77
C LEU A 26 10.25 -9.67 -17.61
N SER A 27 10.00 -10.97 -17.84
CA SER A 27 10.16 -12.02 -16.82
C SER A 27 11.62 -12.24 -16.38
N THR A 28 12.58 -11.72 -17.12
CA THR A 28 14.00 -11.77 -16.73
C THR A 28 14.42 -10.67 -15.75
N HIS A 29 13.53 -9.69 -15.49
CA HIS A 29 13.80 -8.64 -14.50
C HIS A 29 13.61 -9.20 -13.08
N PRO A 30 14.69 -9.24 -12.25
CA PRO A 30 14.58 -9.75 -10.90
C PRO A 30 13.92 -8.73 -9.98
N VAL A 31 13.22 -9.20 -8.97
CA VAL A 31 12.89 -8.32 -7.83
C VAL A 31 14.20 -8.00 -7.10
N PRO A 32 14.59 -6.72 -7.00
CA PRO A 32 15.88 -6.34 -6.42
C PRO A 32 16.00 -6.73 -4.94
N ASP A 33 17.25 -7.04 -4.51
CA ASP A 33 17.52 -7.46 -3.13
C ASP A 33 17.13 -6.41 -2.10
N TRP A 34 17.33 -5.12 -2.42
CA TRP A 34 16.90 -4.04 -1.53
C TRP A 34 15.41 -4.08 -1.21
N TYR A 35 14.53 -4.51 -2.15
CA TYR A 35 13.09 -4.63 -1.89
C TYR A 35 12.77 -5.87 -1.05
N ARG A 36 13.56 -6.93 -1.15
CA ARG A 36 13.40 -8.14 -0.34
C ARG A 36 13.50 -7.87 1.15
N GLU A 37 14.27 -6.87 1.53
CA GLU A 37 14.49 -6.45 2.92
C GLU A 37 13.39 -5.55 3.46
N LYS A 38 12.59 -4.92 2.59
CA LYS A 38 11.49 -4.02 2.99
C LYS A 38 10.31 -4.81 3.57
N ARG A 39 9.68 -4.27 4.62
CA ARG A 39 8.57 -4.92 5.32
C ARG A 39 7.36 -4.03 5.48
N LEU A 40 7.54 -2.74 5.76
CA LEU A 40 6.49 -1.77 6.00
C LEU A 40 6.66 -0.57 5.07
N GLY A 41 5.60 -0.24 4.34
CA GLY A 41 5.48 0.99 3.56
C GLY A 41 4.34 1.86 4.05
N ILE A 42 4.44 3.15 3.81
CA ILE A 42 3.34 4.10 4.01
C ILE A 42 2.74 4.43 2.65
N PHE A 43 1.43 4.19 2.52
CA PHE A 43 0.63 4.65 1.39
C PHE A 43 -0.01 5.99 1.75
N LEU A 44 -0.09 6.90 0.80
CA LEU A 44 -0.70 8.21 1.02
C LEU A 44 -1.78 8.46 -0.01
N HIS A 45 -3.05 8.24 0.38
CA HIS A 45 -4.19 8.68 -0.43
C HIS A 45 -4.50 10.13 -0.08
N TRP A 46 -3.86 11.02 -0.80
CA TRP A 46 -3.95 12.47 -0.62
C TRP A 46 -4.06 13.18 -1.96
N GLY A 47 -5.01 14.09 -2.07
CA GLY A 47 -5.32 14.79 -3.30
C GLY A 47 -6.59 15.64 -3.15
N VAL A 48 -7.14 16.10 -4.27
CA VAL A 48 -8.37 16.91 -4.30
C VAL A 48 -9.54 16.20 -3.62
N PHE A 49 -9.61 14.88 -3.69
CA PHE A 49 -10.64 14.06 -3.02
C PHE A 49 -10.60 14.16 -1.49
N SER A 50 -9.53 14.67 -0.88
CA SER A 50 -9.48 14.96 0.56
C SER A 50 -10.28 16.20 0.96
N VAL A 51 -10.60 17.09 0.01
CA VAL A 51 -11.28 18.36 0.28
C VAL A 51 -12.73 18.14 0.76
N PRO A 52 -13.59 17.37 0.07
CA PRO A 52 -14.93 17.10 0.55
C PRO A 52 -14.97 16.25 1.83
N ALA A 53 -13.84 15.64 2.21
CA ALA A 53 -13.68 14.82 3.42
C ALA A 53 -14.76 13.74 3.57
N TYR A 54 -15.14 13.11 2.45
CA TYR A 54 -16.18 12.10 2.41
C TYR A 54 -15.57 10.70 2.27
N HIS A 55 -15.04 10.33 1.10
CA HIS A 55 -14.18 9.18 0.81
C HIS A 55 -13.54 9.34 -0.58
N ASP A 56 -12.64 8.45 -0.93
CA ASP A 56 -11.81 8.49 -2.15
C ASP A 56 -12.60 8.39 -3.47
N TRP A 57 -13.76 7.71 -3.46
CA TRP A 57 -14.65 7.59 -4.62
C TRP A 57 -15.70 8.70 -4.72
N TYR A 58 -15.62 9.72 -3.87
CA TYR A 58 -16.57 10.83 -3.88
C TYR A 58 -16.68 11.51 -5.25
N ALA A 59 -15.55 11.67 -5.96
CA ALA A 59 -15.53 12.30 -7.29
C ALA A 59 -16.42 11.58 -8.32
N ARG A 60 -16.56 10.26 -8.23
CA ARG A 60 -17.48 9.47 -9.05
C ARG A 60 -18.90 9.54 -8.51
N ASN A 61 -19.05 9.28 -7.23
CA ASN A 61 -20.36 9.05 -6.64
C ASN A 61 -21.21 10.34 -6.57
N MET A 62 -20.58 11.52 -6.47
CA MET A 62 -21.30 12.80 -6.53
C MET A 62 -22.03 13.03 -7.88
N TYR A 63 -21.70 12.28 -8.92
CA TYR A 63 -22.39 12.32 -10.21
C TYR A 63 -23.45 11.21 -10.37
N ILE A 64 -23.70 10.39 -9.36
CA ILE A 64 -24.74 9.35 -9.38
C ILE A 64 -25.97 9.87 -8.65
N LYS A 65 -27.02 10.27 -9.39
CA LYS A 65 -28.26 10.78 -8.81
C LYS A 65 -28.87 9.81 -7.82
N GLY A 66 -29.16 10.30 -6.60
CA GLY A 66 -29.74 9.51 -5.53
C GLY A 66 -28.73 8.74 -4.69
N SER A 67 -27.43 8.82 -4.98
CA SER A 67 -26.41 8.33 -4.07
C SER A 67 -26.30 9.23 -2.84
N PRO A 68 -25.84 8.72 -1.69
CA PRO A 68 -25.56 9.54 -0.52
C PRO A 68 -24.61 10.71 -0.81
N GLU A 69 -23.60 10.48 -1.66
CA GLU A 69 -22.61 11.48 -2.06
C GLU A 69 -23.21 12.58 -2.94
N TYR A 70 -24.12 12.23 -3.85
CA TYR A 70 -24.85 13.21 -4.65
C TYR A 70 -25.72 14.09 -3.78
N GLU A 71 -26.49 13.51 -2.86
CA GLU A 71 -27.35 14.27 -1.94
C GLU A 71 -26.53 15.16 -1.01
N TYR A 72 -25.43 14.63 -0.47
CA TYR A 72 -24.49 15.42 0.33
C TYR A 72 -23.90 16.58 -0.48
N HIS A 73 -23.49 16.32 -1.73
CA HIS A 73 -22.95 17.34 -2.62
C HIS A 73 -23.94 18.46 -2.88
N CYS A 74 -25.17 18.10 -3.27
CA CYS A 74 -26.25 19.07 -3.52
C CYS A 74 -26.58 19.92 -2.29
N GLN A 75 -26.53 19.33 -1.10
CA GLN A 75 -26.80 20.03 0.14
C GLN A 75 -25.70 21.02 0.55
N HIS A 76 -24.42 20.69 0.33
CA HIS A 76 -23.30 21.44 0.86
C HIS A 76 -22.61 22.36 -0.17
N TYR A 77 -22.65 21.98 -1.46
CA TYR A 77 -21.92 22.66 -2.53
C TYR A 77 -22.80 23.13 -3.69
N GLY A 78 -24.05 22.65 -3.78
CA GLY A 78 -24.96 22.96 -4.88
C GLY A 78 -25.02 21.85 -5.93
N GLN A 79 -25.66 22.16 -7.05
CA GLN A 79 -25.81 21.16 -8.12
C GLN A 79 -24.49 20.91 -8.85
N PRO A 80 -24.19 19.67 -9.30
CA PRO A 80 -22.95 19.36 -10.03
C PRO A 80 -22.72 20.16 -11.31
N LYS A 81 -23.77 20.80 -11.87
CA LYS A 81 -23.64 21.71 -13.01
C LYS A 81 -23.06 23.07 -12.64
N ASP A 82 -23.26 23.49 -11.38
CA ASP A 82 -22.85 24.81 -10.85
C ASP A 82 -21.54 24.71 -10.07
N PHE A 83 -21.29 23.55 -9.45
CA PHE A 83 -20.07 23.22 -8.72
C PHE A 83 -19.73 21.74 -8.97
N GLY A 84 -18.78 21.47 -9.84
CA GLY A 84 -18.30 20.12 -10.16
C GLY A 84 -17.09 19.71 -9.30
N PHE A 85 -16.61 18.49 -9.51
CA PHE A 85 -15.49 18.01 -8.70
C PHE A 85 -14.21 18.84 -8.88
N LYS A 86 -13.90 19.30 -10.11
CA LYS A 86 -12.73 20.17 -10.38
C LYS A 86 -12.75 21.48 -9.59
N ASP A 87 -13.93 21.94 -9.15
CA ASP A 87 -14.08 23.20 -8.40
C ASP A 87 -13.58 23.08 -6.94
N PHE A 88 -13.27 21.86 -6.46
CA PHE A 88 -12.54 21.63 -5.22
C PHE A 88 -11.03 21.93 -5.34
N ILE A 89 -10.44 21.94 -6.55
CA ILE A 89 -9.01 22.11 -6.73
C ILE A 89 -8.46 23.36 -6.00
N PRO A 90 -9.09 24.56 -6.07
CA PRO A 90 -8.59 25.74 -5.37
C PRO A 90 -8.64 25.63 -3.83
N GLN A 91 -9.36 24.66 -3.29
CA GLN A 91 -9.50 24.43 -1.85
C GLN A 91 -8.47 23.41 -1.33
N PHE A 92 -7.82 22.68 -2.20
CA PHE A 92 -6.67 21.81 -1.89
C PHE A 92 -5.41 22.66 -1.79
N LYS A 93 -5.09 23.20 -0.62
CA LYS A 93 -4.09 24.28 -0.44
C LYS A 93 -2.79 23.83 0.21
N MET A 94 -2.84 22.84 1.09
CA MET A 94 -1.66 22.26 1.75
C MET A 94 -0.83 23.27 2.56
N GLU A 95 -1.45 24.28 3.16
CA GLU A 95 -0.74 25.39 3.85
C GLU A 95 0.16 24.90 4.99
N ALA A 96 -0.19 23.77 5.61
CA ALA A 96 0.53 23.19 6.74
C ALA A 96 1.37 21.95 6.36
N PHE A 97 1.54 21.67 5.07
CA PHE A 97 2.30 20.49 4.64
C PHE A 97 3.79 20.64 4.96
N ASP A 98 4.27 19.79 5.84
CA ASP A 98 5.68 19.65 6.22
C ASP A 98 6.17 18.23 5.86
N PRO A 99 6.79 18.03 4.68
CA PRO A 99 7.25 16.72 4.25
C PRO A 99 8.36 16.17 5.15
N GLN A 100 9.18 17.02 5.77
CA GLN A 100 10.23 16.60 6.70
C GLN A 100 9.62 15.97 7.97
N ALA A 101 8.61 16.63 8.54
CA ALA A 101 7.92 16.11 9.72
C ALA A 101 7.21 14.79 9.42
N TRP A 102 6.56 14.67 8.25
CA TRP A 102 5.91 13.43 7.83
C TRP A 102 6.89 12.28 7.68
N VAL A 103 7.95 12.47 6.89
CA VAL A 103 8.95 11.44 6.62
C VAL A 103 9.64 10.98 7.91
N LYS A 104 9.94 11.92 8.83
CA LYS A 104 10.48 11.59 10.14
C LYS A 104 9.54 10.69 10.93
N LEU A 105 8.26 11.04 11.02
CA LEU A 105 7.26 10.27 11.77
C LEU A 105 7.05 8.88 11.16
N PHE A 106 6.99 8.77 9.84
CA PHE A 106 6.88 7.49 9.15
C PHE A 106 8.08 6.57 9.40
N ARG A 107 9.28 7.13 9.35
CA ARG A 107 10.49 6.38 9.66
C ARG A 107 10.54 5.92 11.12
N GLU A 108 10.15 6.76 12.06
CA GLU A 108 10.05 6.41 13.49
C GLU A 108 9.04 5.29 13.72
N ALA A 109 7.94 5.25 12.95
CA ALA A 109 6.97 4.16 12.94
C ALA A 109 7.49 2.86 12.28
N GLY A 110 8.73 2.84 11.81
CA GLY A 110 9.38 1.67 11.22
C GLY A 110 9.16 1.50 9.72
N ALA A 111 8.67 2.52 9.02
CA ALA A 111 8.48 2.42 7.59
C ALA A 111 9.81 2.47 6.80
N ASP A 112 9.89 1.62 5.79
CA ASP A 112 11.02 1.50 4.87
C ASP A 112 10.89 2.36 3.62
N TYR A 113 9.64 2.60 3.20
CA TYR A 113 9.31 3.29 1.96
C TYR A 113 7.98 4.04 2.06
N ILE A 114 7.79 5.00 1.15
CA ILE A 114 6.57 5.81 1.05
C ILE A 114 6.07 5.70 -0.39
N VAL A 115 4.77 5.47 -0.56
CA VAL A 115 4.10 5.42 -1.87
C VAL A 115 2.99 6.48 -1.87
N PRO A 116 3.26 7.73 -2.25
CA PRO A 116 2.19 8.70 -2.46
C PRO A 116 1.42 8.39 -3.73
N VAL A 117 0.13 8.73 -3.74
CA VAL A 117 -0.68 8.74 -4.96
C VAL A 117 -0.18 9.87 -5.87
N ALA A 118 0.40 9.50 -7.01
CA ALA A 118 0.81 10.47 -8.02
C ALA A 118 -0.39 10.99 -8.82
N GLU A 119 -1.31 10.10 -9.21
CA GLU A 119 -2.56 10.44 -9.88
C GLU A 119 -3.63 9.41 -9.50
N HIS A 120 -4.75 9.88 -8.93
CA HIS A 120 -5.90 9.05 -8.58
C HIS A 120 -6.89 8.94 -9.75
N HIS A 121 -8.01 8.23 -9.56
CA HIS A 121 -9.05 8.04 -10.57
C HIS A 121 -9.67 9.35 -11.05
N ASP A 122 -9.69 10.40 -10.22
CA ASP A 122 -10.20 11.73 -10.58
C ASP A 122 -9.34 12.47 -11.61
N GLY A 123 -8.08 12.04 -11.85
CA GLY A 123 -7.19 12.56 -12.89
C GLY A 123 -6.38 13.80 -12.50
N PHE A 124 -6.46 14.27 -11.25
CA PHE A 124 -5.60 15.34 -10.75
C PHE A 124 -4.22 14.80 -10.37
N GLN A 125 -3.16 15.43 -10.89
CA GLN A 125 -1.79 14.99 -10.69
C GLN A 125 -1.15 15.69 -9.48
N ASN A 126 -0.67 14.91 -8.52
CA ASN A 126 0.03 15.40 -7.33
C ASN A 126 1.52 15.69 -7.59
N TYR A 127 1.90 15.86 -8.85
CA TYR A 127 3.26 16.13 -9.28
C TYR A 127 3.29 17.17 -10.39
N ARG A 128 4.45 17.75 -10.64
CA ARG A 128 4.66 18.67 -11.75
C ARG A 128 4.61 17.89 -13.07
N SER A 129 3.66 18.23 -13.94
CA SER A 129 3.49 17.59 -15.25
C SER A 129 3.69 18.59 -16.38
N GLU A 130 4.25 18.14 -17.51
CA GLU A 130 4.26 18.86 -18.78
C GLU A 130 3.23 18.32 -19.78
N LEU A 131 2.51 17.26 -19.39
CA LEU A 131 1.49 16.59 -20.21
C LEU A 131 0.09 17.11 -19.94
N SER A 132 -0.15 17.65 -18.73
CA SER A 132 -1.44 18.17 -18.29
C SER A 132 -1.23 19.36 -17.36
N HIS A 133 -2.07 20.39 -17.48
CA HIS A 133 -2.10 21.52 -16.54
C HIS A 133 -2.93 21.23 -15.28
N TRP A 134 -3.67 20.10 -15.25
CA TRP A 134 -4.42 19.66 -14.06
C TRP A 134 -3.50 19.00 -13.04
N ASN A 135 -2.58 19.80 -12.49
CA ASN A 135 -1.58 19.31 -11.56
C ASN A 135 -1.33 20.26 -10.40
N ALA A 136 -0.85 19.70 -9.29
CA ALA A 136 -0.64 20.41 -8.03
C ALA A 136 0.44 21.52 -8.11
N ALA A 137 1.35 21.47 -9.09
CA ALA A 137 2.35 22.51 -9.27
C ALA A 137 1.79 23.75 -9.97
N GLU A 138 0.73 23.59 -10.79
CA GLU A 138 0.09 24.69 -11.52
C GLU A 138 -1.21 25.17 -10.88
N MET A 139 -1.90 24.30 -10.10
CA MET A 139 -3.20 24.59 -9.52
C MET A 139 -3.23 24.22 -8.03
N GLY A 140 -4.26 24.70 -7.33
CA GLY A 140 -4.48 24.37 -5.92
C GLY A 140 -3.29 24.82 -5.05
N PRO A 141 -2.46 23.89 -4.56
CA PRO A 141 -1.38 24.22 -3.64
C PRO A 141 -0.17 24.91 -4.32
N HIS A 142 -0.06 24.88 -5.65
CA HIS A 142 1.11 25.35 -6.40
C HIS A 142 2.43 24.73 -5.91
N ARG A 143 2.40 23.43 -5.59
CA ARG A 143 3.56 22.64 -5.09
C ARG A 143 3.69 21.31 -5.83
N ASP A 144 4.93 20.86 -5.95
CA ASP A 144 5.25 19.53 -6.45
C ASP A 144 5.34 18.54 -5.28
N ILE A 145 4.22 17.90 -4.93
CA ILE A 145 4.11 17.04 -3.77
C ILE A 145 5.07 15.85 -3.85
N MET A 146 5.16 15.23 -5.03
CA MET A 146 6.08 14.12 -5.26
C MET A 146 7.54 14.56 -5.09
N GLY A 147 7.90 15.72 -5.64
CA GLY A 147 9.25 16.27 -5.52
C GLY A 147 9.61 16.63 -4.08
N ASP A 148 8.69 17.22 -3.33
CA ASP A 148 8.89 17.56 -1.92
C ASP A 148 9.12 16.32 -1.06
N LEU A 149 8.32 15.26 -1.28
CA LEU A 149 8.47 13.98 -0.57
C LEU A 149 9.76 13.25 -0.96
N LEU A 150 10.17 13.31 -2.24
CA LEU A 150 11.39 12.68 -2.71
C LEU A 150 12.61 13.23 -1.96
N VAL A 151 12.72 14.54 -1.86
CA VAL A 151 13.86 15.21 -1.19
C VAL A 151 13.98 14.74 0.27
N GLU A 152 12.87 14.68 0.99
CA GLU A 152 12.91 14.30 2.40
C GLU A 152 13.06 12.79 2.60
N ALA A 153 12.48 11.96 1.72
CA ALA A 153 12.69 10.51 1.74
C ALA A 153 14.18 10.16 1.52
N GLU A 154 14.83 10.78 0.54
CA GLU A 154 16.26 10.58 0.29
C GLU A 154 17.12 11.00 1.50
N ARG A 155 16.84 12.16 2.12
CA ARG A 155 17.52 12.62 3.33
C ARG A 155 17.37 11.65 4.51
N ALA A 156 16.20 11.04 4.62
CA ALA A 156 15.92 10.06 5.67
C ALA A 156 16.41 8.65 5.35
N GLY A 157 16.94 8.40 4.14
CA GLY A 157 17.33 7.06 3.68
C GLY A 157 16.13 6.14 3.44
N MET A 158 14.94 6.70 3.22
CA MET A 158 13.74 5.98 2.85
C MET A 158 13.61 5.87 1.32
N THR A 159 12.93 4.85 0.86
CA THR A 159 12.65 4.67 -0.57
C THR A 159 11.37 5.41 -0.95
N LEU A 160 11.40 6.22 -2.01
CA LEU A 160 10.18 6.77 -2.59
C LEU A 160 9.65 5.82 -3.67
N GLY A 161 8.36 5.53 -3.59
CA GLY A 161 7.52 4.97 -4.64
C GLY A 161 6.56 6.00 -5.22
N ALA A 162 5.69 5.54 -6.09
CA ALA A 162 4.57 6.29 -6.63
C ALA A 162 3.42 5.35 -6.92
N SER A 163 2.17 5.83 -6.89
CA SER A 163 1.04 5.04 -7.38
C SER A 163 0.28 5.76 -8.48
N SER A 164 -0.21 5.00 -9.45
CA SER A 164 -1.04 5.46 -10.54
C SER A 164 -2.35 4.68 -10.58
N HIS A 165 -3.45 5.41 -10.46
CA HIS A 165 -4.83 4.90 -10.49
C HIS A 165 -5.56 5.37 -11.75
N ARG A 166 -4.86 6.06 -12.66
CA ARG A 166 -5.45 6.74 -13.82
C ARG A 166 -6.18 5.83 -14.80
N VAL A 167 -5.88 4.56 -14.85
CA VAL A 167 -6.54 3.67 -15.83
C VAL A 167 -8.08 3.70 -15.68
N GLU A 168 -8.59 3.77 -14.46
CA GLU A 168 -10.04 3.87 -14.20
C GLU A 168 -10.63 5.24 -14.53
N HIS A 169 -9.82 6.27 -14.68
CA HIS A 169 -10.30 7.57 -15.14
C HIS A 169 -11.03 7.50 -16.50
N TRP A 170 -10.78 6.45 -17.26
CA TRP A 170 -11.50 6.15 -18.50
C TRP A 170 -13.02 6.27 -18.35
N TRP A 171 -13.58 5.78 -17.24
CA TRP A 171 -15.01 5.79 -16.97
C TRP A 171 -15.40 6.52 -15.67
N PHE A 172 -14.45 6.83 -14.79
CA PHE A 172 -14.68 7.25 -13.42
C PHE A 172 -15.63 8.45 -13.27
N LEU A 173 -15.60 9.40 -14.19
CA LEU A 173 -16.47 10.57 -14.21
C LEU A 173 -17.64 10.43 -15.20
N GLY A 174 -17.84 9.26 -15.78
CA GLY A 174 -18.82 9.03 -16.84
C GLY A 174 -20.27 9.32 -16.48
N HIS A 175 -20.67 9.04 -15.23
CA HIS A 175 -22.01 9.33 -14.72
C HIS A 175 -22.39 10.82 -14.80
N GLY A 176 -21.40 11.71 -14.82
CA GLY A 176 -21.66 13.13 -15.01
C GLY A 176 -22.29 13.49 -16.36
N GLN A 177 -22.22 12.62 -17.37
CA GLN A 177 -22.85 12.83 -18.66
C GLN A 177 -24.33 12.39 -18.70
N GLU A 178 -24.82 11.68 -17.71
CA GLU A 178 -26.18 11.14 -17.67
C GLU A 178 -27.24 12.20 -17.32
N PHE A 179 -26.81 13.40 -16.90
CA PHE A 179 -27.67 14.51 -16.57
C PHE A 179 -26.99 15.88 -16.78
N ASP A 180 -27.67 16.97 -16.50
CA ASP A 180 -27.08 18.32 -16.59
C ASP A 180 -26.07 18.53 -15.45
N SER A 181 -24.80 18.36 -15.75
CA SER A 181 -23.66 18.53 -14.85
C SER A 181 -22.59 19.42 -15.50
N ASP A 182 -21.44 19.61 -14.88
CA ASP A 182 -20.27 20.29 -15.46
C ASP A 182 -19.49 19.41 -16.46
N ILE A 183 -19.80 18.10 -16.53
CA ILE A 183 -19.17 17.14 -17.45
C ILE A 183 -19.99 17.07 -18.74
N LYS A 184 -19.52 17.78 -19.77
CA LYS A 184 -20.26 17.98 -21.03
C LYS A 184 -19.43 17.59 -22.24
N GLN A 185 -20.11 16.99 -23.22
CA GLN A 185 -19.54 16.74 -24.55
C GLN A 185 -19.64 17.97 -25.46
N PRO A 186 -18.75 18.15 -26.45
CA PRO A 186 -17.58 17.31 -26.71
C PRO A 186 -16.45 17.54 -25.72
N MET A 187 -15.71 16.48 -25.39
CA MET A 187 -14.48 16.57 -24.61
C MET A 187 -13.26 16.26 -25.47
N HIS A 188 -12.15 16.88 -25.12
CA HIS A 188 -10.89 16.71 -25.83
C HIS A 188 -9.77 16.30 -24.86
N LEU A 189 -8.75 15.68 -25.39
CA LEU A 189 -7.51 15.41 -24.64
C LEU A 189 -6.99 16.71 -24.01
N GLY A 190 -6.89 16.72 -22.68
CA GLY A 190 -6.52 17.88 -21.89
C GLY A 190 -7.67 18.49 -21.08
N ASP A 191 -8.92 18.12 -21.34
CA ASP A 191 -10.04 18.44 -20.46
C ASP A 191 -9.97 17.59 -19.21
N TYR A 192 -10.38 18.14 -18.06
CA TYR A 192 -10.23 17.48 -16.77
C TYR A 192 -10.87 16.09 -16.73
N ALA A 193 -12.10 15.98 -17.19
CA ALA A 193 -12.88 14.76 -17.12
C ALA A 193 -12.71 13.85 -18.34
N TRP A 194 -11.86 14.21 -19.32
CA TRP A 194 -11.70 13.41 -20.54
C TRP A 194 -11.16 12.00 -20.22
N PRO A 195 -11.76 10.93 -20.76
CA PRO A 195 -12.87 10.92 -21.72
C PRO A 195 -14.26 10.71 -21.11
N ALA A 196 -14.38 10.43 -19.81
CA ALA A 196 -15.63 10.23 -19.06
C ALA A 196 -16.58 9.22 -19.74
N MET A 197 -16.04 8.06 -20.11
CA MET A 197 -16.82 7.01 -20.79
C MET A 197 -17.85 6.37 -19.84
N PRO A 198 -18.93 5.78 -20.36
CA PRO A 198 -19.90 5.10 -19.52
C PRO A 198 -19.27 3.96 -18.72
N GLU A 199 -19.55 3.93 -17.43
CA GLU A 199 -19.19 2.80 -16.57
C GLU A 199 -20.08 1.59 -16.87
N ARG A 200 -19.51 0.39 -16.81
CA ARG A 200 -20.24 -0.88 -16.92
C ARG A 200 -20.29 -1.59 -15.58
N GLU A 201 -21.36 -2.34 -15.34
CA GLU A 201 -21.51 -3.17 -14.14
C GLU A 201 -20.39 -4.20 -14.02
N ASN A 202 -19.95 -4.73 -15.17
CA ASN A 202 -18.84 -5.67 -15.24
C ASN A 202 -17.55 -4.95 -15.66
N GLN A 203 -16.65 -4.74 -14.71
CA GLN A 203 -15.32 -4.12 -14.90
C GLN A 203 -14.23 -5.20 -15.09
N ASP A 204 -14.54 -6.29 -15.79
CA ASP A 204 -13.61 -7.38 -16.03
C ASP A 204 -12.60 -7.10 -17.17
N LEU A 205 -11.85 -8.15 -17.53
CA LEU A 205 -10.75 -8.09 -18.50
C LEU A 205 -11.15 -7.57 -19.89
N PHE A 206 -12.42 -7.66 -20.28
CA PHE A 206 -12.94 -7.36 -21.60
C PHE A 206 -14.15 -6.43 -21.58
N SER A 207 -14.33 -5.69 -20.49
CA SER A 207 -15.46 -4.76 -20.38
C SER A 207 -15.43 -3.68 -21.46
N GLU A 208 -16.62 -3.31 -21.97
CA GLU A 208 -16.78 -2.28 -22.98
C GLU A 208 -17.47 -1.04 -22.37
N PRO A 209 -17.17 0.19 -22.84
CA PRO A 209 -16.31 0.49 -23.99
C PRO A 209 -14.82 0.30 -23.68
N THR A 210 -14.12 -0.36 -24.60
CA THR A 210 -12.66 -0.57 -24.49
C THR A 210 -11.91 0.76 -24.53
N PRO A 211 -10.93 1.00 -23.63
CA PRO A 211 -10.09 2.19 -23.70
C PRO A 211 -9.41 2.37 -25.05
N THR A 212 -9.47 3.60 -25.57
CA THR A 212 -8.88 3.92 -26.87
C THR A 212 -7.36 4.00 -26.79
N ASP A 213 -6.70 3.83 -27.95
CA ASP A 213 -5.25 4.01 -28.07
C ASP A 213 -4.81 5.42 -27.66
N GLU A 214 -5.64 6.44 -27.89
CA GLU A 214 -5.34 7.82 -27.45
C GLU A 214 -5.28 7.92 -25.93
N PHE A 215 -6.27 7.35 -25.22
CA PHE A 215 -6.30 7.35 -23.75
C PHE A 215 -5.15 6.52 -23.16
N LEU A 216 -4.91 5.32 -23.72
CA LEU A 216 -3.85 4.44 -23.24
C LEU A 216 -2.45 5.00 -23.54
N THR A 217 -2.30 5.74 -24.65
CA THR A 217 -1.07 6.48 -24.93
C THR A 217 -0.86 7.62 -23.89
N ASP A 218 -1.93 8.38 -23.56
CA ASP A 218 -1.86 9.40 -22.51
C ASP A 218 -1.48 8.78 -21.16
N TRP A 219 -2.07 7.66 -20.80
CA TRP A 219 -1.73 6.90 -19.59
C TRP A 219 -0.25 6.48 -19.58
N LEU A 220 0.25 5.90 -20.69
CA LEU A 220 1.64 5.48 -20.82
C LEU A 220 2.61 6.65 -20.62
N LEU A 221 2.36 7.77 -21.33
CA LEU A 221 3.21 8.95 -21.26
C LEU A 221 3.27 9.52 -19.83
N ARG A 222 2.13 9.61 -19.13
CA ARG A 222 2.07 10.07 -17.73
C ARG A 222 2.85 9.17 -16.79
N CYS A 223 2.71 7.85 -16.93
CA CYS A 223 3.49 6.90 -16.14
C CYS A 223 4.99 7.02 -16.40
N CYS A 224 5.41 7.19 -17.66
CA CYS A 224 6.80 7.42 -18.01
C CYS A 224 7.31 8.78 -17.50
N GLU A 225 6.48 9.85 -17.52
CA GLU A 225 6.83 11.15 -16.95
C GLU A 225 7.13 11.08 -15.45
N ILE A 226 6.37 10.27 -14.68
CA ILE A 226 6.65 10.02 -13.26
C ILE A 226 8.02 9.36 -13.10
N VAL A 227 8.33 8.38 -13.95
CA VAL A 227 9.64 7.70 -13.93
C VAL A 227 10.78 8.68 -14.21
N ASP A 228 10.66 9.53 -15.25
CA ASP A 228 11.72 10.44 -15.65
C ASP A 228 11.98 11.55 -14.64
N ARG A 229 10.93 12.02 -13.97
CA ARG A 229 11.05 13.14 -13.03
C ARG A 229 11.52 12.70 -11.64
N TYR A 230 11.04 11.59 -11.15
CA TYR A 230 11.21 11.23 -9.74
C TYR A 230 11.96 9.93 -9.54
N HIS A 231 12.18 9.15 -10.60
CA HIS A 231 12.85 7.85 -10.53
C HIS A 231 12.36 6.99 -9.36
N PRO A 232 11.02 6.84 -9.17
CA PRO A 232 10.51 6.07 -8.06
C PRO A 232 11.03 4.63 -8.15
N ARG A 233 11.48 4.07 -7.04
CA ARG A 233 11.98 2.68 -7.04
C ARG A 233 10.86 1.65 -6.94
N ILE A 234 9.66 2.08 -6.55
CA ILE A 234 8.44 1.28 -6.48
C ILE A 234 7.37 2.02 -7.29
N LEU A 235 6.71 1.33 -8.21
CA LEU A 235 5.52 1.86 -8.86
C LEU A 235 4.36 0.90 -8.62
N TYR A 236 3.30 1.45 -8.04
CA TYR A 236 2.10 0.72 -7.72
C TYR A 236 1.01 1.07 -8.74
N PHE A 237 0.35 0.03 -9.27
CA PHE A 237 -0.83 0.14 -10.11
C PHE A 237 -2.06 -0.41 -9.41
N ASP A 238 -3.12 0.37 -9.43
CA ASP A 238 -4.40 0.02 -8.87
C ASP A 238 -5.29 -0.77 -9.83
N TRP A 239 -6.55 -0.98 -9.47
CA TRP A 239 -7.56 -1.74 -10.19
C TRP A 239 -7.69 -1.35 -11.66
N TRP A 240 -8.33 -2.22 -12.40
CA TRP A 240 -8.59 -2.18 -13.84
C TRP A 240 -7.33 -2.24 -14.72
N ILE A 241 -6.16 -2.17 -14.13
CA ILE A 241 -4.88 -2.35 -14.81
C ILE A 241 -4.76 -3.72 -15.50
N GLN A 242 -5.54 -4.71 -15.05
CA GLN A 242 -5.63 -6.04 -15.65
C GLN A 242 -6.40 -6.07 -16.97
N HIS A 243 -7.15 -5.02 -17.34
CA HIS A 243 -7.95 -4.99 -18.56
C HIS A 243 -7.12 -5.29 -19.81
N SER A 244 -7.69 -6.09 -20.74
CA SER A 244 -6.97 -6.62 -21.91
C SER A 244 -6.35 -5.55 -22.81
N ALA A 245 -7.04 -4.42 -22.98
CA ALA A 245 -6.54 -3.29 -23.78
C ALA A 245 -5.30 -2.63 -23.19
N VAL A 246 -5.10 -2.71 -21.88
CA VAL A 246 -3.95 -2.10 -21.19
C VAL A 246 -2.68 -2.94 -21.37
N LYS A 247 -2.80 -4.25 -21.59
CA LYS A 247 -1.66 -5.19 -21.63
C LYS A 247 -0.51 -4.77 -22.57
N PRO A 248 -0.72 -4.33 -23.80
CA PRO A 248 0.38 -3.87 -24.67
C PRO A 248 1.09 -2.63 -24.11
N TYR A 249 0.33 -1.74 -23.49
CA TYR A 249 0.85 -0.52 -22.89
C TYR A 249 1.61 -0.81 -21.59
N LEU A 250 1.15 -1.78 -20.80
CA LEU A 250 1.88 -2.29 -19.63
C LEU A 250 3.25 -2.87 -20.01
N GLN A 251 3.30 -3.62 -21.11
CA GLN A 251 4.58 -4.17 -21.61
C GLN A 251 5.53 -3.04 -22.00
N ARG A 252 5.05 -2.02 -22.71
CA ARG A 252 5.87 -0.87 -23.12
C ARG A 252 6.34 -0.07 -21.91
N PHE A 253 5.45 0.18 -20.95
CA PHE A 253 5.78 0.86 -19.70
C PHE A 253 6.80 0.08 -18.87
N ALA A 254 6.57 -1.21 -18.63
CA ALA A 254 7.46 -2.03 -17.82
C ALA A 254 8.86 -2.13 -18.41
N ALA A 255 8.97 -2.29 -19.74
CA ALA A 255 10.26 -2.29 -20.43
C ALA A 255 10.99 -0.95 -20.23
N TYR A 256 10.29 0.17 -20.42
CA TYR A 256 10.84 1.50 -20.21
C TYR A 256 11.33 1.69 -18.79
N TYR A 257 10.48 1.41 -17.81
CA TYR A 257 10.78 1.58 -16.39
C TYR A 257 11.97 0.72 -15.95
N PHE A 258 12.01 -0.55 -16.35
CA PHE A 258 13.11 -1.43 -16.01
C PHE A 258 14.42 -0.97 -16.65
N ASN A 259 14.39 -0.51 -17.91
CA ASN A 259 15.58 -0.01 -18.60
C ASN A 259 16.12 1.29 -17.97
N VAL A 260 15.25 2.25 -17.67
CA VAL A 260 15.64 3.52 -17.03
C VAL A 260 16.21 3.28 -15.63
N MET A 261 15.65 2.34 -14.90
CA MET A 261 16.03 2.08 -13.51
C MET A 261 17.17 1.06 -13.35
N GLU A 262 17.61 0.37 -14.40
CA GLU A 262 18.68 -0.63 -14.33
C GLU A 262 19.96 -0.06 -13.72
N SER A 263 20.42 1.10 -14.20
CA SER A 263 21.62 1.77 -13.68
C SER A 263 21.46 2.40 -12.30
N ARG A 264 20.22 2.46 -11.79
CA ARG A 264 19.86 3.04 -10.48
C ARG A 264 19.62 1.99 -9.39
N GLY A 265 19.97 0.73 -9.67
CA GLY A 265 19.82 -0.38 -8.74
C GLY A 265 18.45 -1.07 -8.80
N GLY A 266 17.74 -0.91 -9.92
CA GLY A 266 16.48 -1.59 -10.22
C GLY A 266 15.26 -1.01 -9.52
N CYS A 267 14.10 -1.53 -9.90
CA CYS A 267 12.81 -1.08 -9.45
C CYS A 267 11.81 -2.25 -9.30
N VAL A 268 10.64 -1.96 -8.73
CA VAL A 268 9.56 -2.93 -8.54
C VAL A 268 8.24 -2.34 -9.02
N ILE A 269 7.42 -3.16 -9.68
CA ILE A 269 6.03 -2.87 -9.95
C ILE A 269 5.18 -3.69 -8.98
N ASN A 270 4.33 -3.01 -8.18
CA ASN A 270 3.24 -3.63 -7.44
C ASN A 270 1.96 -3.52 -8.27
N TYR A 271 1.15 -4.57 -8.33
CA TYR A 271 -0.01 -4.61 -9.21
C TYR A 271 -1.16 -5.41 -8.64
N LYS A 272 -2.38 -5.01 -8.98
CA LYS A 272 -3.62 -5.71 -8.64
C LYS A 272 -3.91 -6.85 -9.62
N HIS A 273 -4.60 -7.86 -9.10
CA HIS A 273 -5.01 -9.06 -9.86
C HIS A 273 -3.86 -9.65 -10.67
N ASP A 274 -4.17 -10.32 -11.76
CA ASP A 274 -3.18 -10.88 -12.67
C ASP A 274 -2.88 -9.91 -13.83
N ALA A 275 -2.63 -8.62 -13.50
CA ALA A 275 -2.26 -7.61 -14.49
C ALA A 275 -0.98 -7.98 -15.24
N PHE A 276 -0.04 -8.59 -14.54
CA PHE A 276 1.19 -9.16 -15.09
C PHE A 276 1.17 -10.68 -14.99
N PRO A 277 1.84 -11.42 -15.91
CA PRO A 277 2.13 -12.83 -15.71
C PRO A 277 2.90 -13.06 -14.41
N PHE A 278 2.65 -14.19 -13.77
CA PHE A 278 3.32 -14.55 -12.52
C PHE A 278 4.86 -14.55 -12.68
N GLY A 279 5.54 -13.93 -11.73
CA GLY A 279 7.01 -13.77 -11.75
C GLY A 279 7.48 -12.41 -12.28
N ILE A 280 6.58 -11.57 -12.82
CA ILE A 280 6.90 -10.19 -13.20
C ILE A 280 6.29 -9.26 -12.16
N GLY A 281 7.14 -8.46 -11.47
CA GLY A 281 6.69 -7.58 -10.38
C GLY A 281 6.27 -8.34 -9.13
N VAL A 282 5.49 -7.67 -8.29
CA VAL A 282 5.02 -8.18 -6.99
C VAL A 282 3.50 -7.99 -6.90
N PRO A 283 2.73 -9.08 -6.77
CA PRO A 283 1.28 -8.99 -6.64
C PRO A 283 0.90 -8.33 -5.32
N ASP A 284 -0.14 -7.51 -5.38
CA ASP A 284 -0.74 -6.82 -4.25
C ASP A 284 -2.15 -7.33 -3.97
N ILE A 285 -2.49 -7.49 -2.69
CA ILE A 285 -3.80 -7.96 -2.24
C ILE A 285 -4.45 -6.84 -1.42
N GLU A 286 -5.48 -6.23 -1.99
CA GLU A 286 -6.17 -5.12 -1.36
C GLU A 286 -6.97 -5.56 -0.14
N ARG A 287 -6.73 -4.85 0.98
CA ARG A 287 -7.44 -5.08 2.25
C ARG A 287 -7.55 -6.57 2.59
N GLY A 288 -6.49 -7.31 2.34
CA GLY A 288 -6.50 -8.75 2.52
C GLY A 288 -5.12 -9.37 2.48
N GLN A 289 -5.07 -10.69 2.50
CA GLN A 289 -3.81 -11.42 2.57
C GLN A 289 -3.97 -12.88 2.19
N PHE A 290 -2.84 -13.58 2.05
CA PHE A 290 -2.83 -15.04 1.98
C PHE A 290 -3.03 -15.67 3.37
N ALA A 291 -3.65 -16.84 3.41
CA ALA A 291 -3.80 -17.60 4.65
C ALA A 291 -2.46 -18.22 5.10
N GLU A 292 -1.63 -18.65 4.15
CA GLU A 292 -0.38 -19.37 4.39
C GLU A 292 0.83 -18.66 3.77
N ALA A 293 2.03 -18.97 4.26
CA ALA A 293 3.27 -18.45 3.73
C ALA A 293 3.46 -18.78 2.25
N LYS A 294 3.98 -17.83 1.49
CA LYS A 294 4.25 -17.99 0.05
C LYS A 294 5.77 -18.00 -0.23
N PRO A 295 6.23 -18.81 -1.19
CA PRO A 295 7.64 -18.83 -1.57
C PRO A 295 8.06 -17.60 -2.41
N PHE A 296 7.10 -16.79 -2.84
CA PHE A 296 7.29 -15.54 -3.59
C PHE A 296 6.95 -14.32 -2.76
N LEU A 297 7.43 -13.16 -3.20
CA LEU A 297 7.11 -11.88 -2.55
C LEU A 297 5.71 -11.42 -2.96
N TRP A 298 5.01 -10.87 -2.02
CA TRP A 298 3.69 -10.26 -2.22
C TRP A 298 3.51 -9.06 -1.28
N GLN A 299 2.54 -8.23 -1.57
CA GLN A 299 2.19 -7.08 -0.76
C GLN A 299 0.73 -7.17 -0.33
N SER A 300 0.43 -6.67 0.84
CA SER A 300 -0.93 -6.35 1.28
C SER A 300 -1.00 -4.86 1.47
N ASP A 301 -1.94 -4.19 0.82
CA ASP A 301 -2.26 -2.82 1.16
C ASP A 301 -3.53 -2.74 2.00
N THR A 302 -3.54 -1.87 2.98
CA THR A 302 -4.71 -1.62 3.82
C THR A 302 -4.67 -0.21 4.40
N SER A 303 -5.82 0.31 4.84
CA SER A 303 -5.92 1.64 5.43
C SER A 303 -6.10 1.58 6.95
N VAL A 304 -5.59 2.58 7.65
CA VAL A 304 -5.90 2.80 9.08
C VAL A 304 -7.39 3.09 9.30
N MET A 305 -8.09 3.60 8.29
CA MET A 305 -9.54 3.74 8.28
C MET A 305 -10.21 2.58 7.54
N ARG A 306 -11.26 2.00 8.15
CA ARG A 306 -11.98 0.86 7.56
C ARG A 306 -12.85 1.25 6.37
N GLY A 307 -13.42 2.45 6.37
CA GLY A 307 -14.40 2.90 5.39
C GLY A 307 -13.88 3.85 4.32
N SER A 308 -12.61 4.23 4.35
CA SER A 308 -12.02 5.18 3.39
C SER A 308 -10.53 4.96 3.23
N TRP A 309 -10.00 5.29 2.04
CA TRP A 309 -8.57 5.43 1.81
C TRP A 309 -8.08 6.86 2.08
N CYS A 310 -8.89 7.87 1.83
CA CYS A 310 -8.54 9.26 2.09
C CYS A 310 -9.14 9.79 3.39
N TYR A 311 -8.77 11.01 3.77
CA TYR A 311 -9.36 11.72 4.90
C TYR A 311 -10.88 11.77 4.81
N SER A 312 -11.55 11.41 5.90
CA SER A 312 -13.00 11.44 6.01
C SER A 312 -13.44 11.96 7.39
N VAL A 313 -14.55 12.69 7.40
CA VAL A 313 -15.27 13.09 8.64
C VAL A 313 -16.61 12.36 8.76
N GLN A 314 -16.95 11.50 7.81
CA GLN A 314 -18.19 10.75 7.83
C GLN A 314 -18.12 9.66 8.89
N PRO A 315 -19.13 9.55 9.81
CA PRO A 315 -19.04 8.62 10.94
C PRO A 315 -18.89 7.15 10.55
N ASP A 316 -19.46 6.75 9.42
CA ASP A 316 -19.37 5.37 8.90
C ASP A 316 -18.08 5.09 8.13
N LYS A 317 -17.38 6.13 7.67
CA LYS A 317 -16.11 6.04 6.92
C LYS A 317 -14.89 6.21 7.82
N ALA A 318 -14.95 7.16 8.76
CA ALA A 318 -13.85 7.50 9.66
C ALA A 318 -13.72 6.53 10.87
N VAL A 319 -13.92 5.23 10.63
CA VAL A 319 -13.78 4.18 11.64
C VAL A 319 -12.33 3.67 11.59
N TYR A 320 -11.55 3.99 12.60
CA TYR A 320 -10.13 3.62 12.68
C TYR A 320 -9.92 2.19 13.20
N LYS A 321 -8.89 1.53 12.68
CA LYS A 321 -8.32 0.31 13.27
C LYS A 321 -7.62 0.66 14.57
N ALA A 322 -7.63 -0.24 15.55
CA ALA A 322 -6.77 -0.09 16.72
C ALA A 322 -5.29 -0.30 16.34
N PRO A 323 -4.33 0.41 16.99
CA PRO A 323 -2.91 0.19 16.74
C PRO A 323 -2.48 -1.27 16.90
N GLN A 324 -3.07 -1.99 17.85
CA GLN A 324 -2.85 -3.42 18.05
C GLN A 324 -3.19 -4.23 16.79
N GLU A 325 -4.32 -3.97 16.14
CA GLU A 325 -4.75 -4.66 14.90
C GLU A 325 -3.73 -4.44 13.77
N ILE A 326 -3.18 -3.22 13.68
CA ILE A 326 -2.19 -2.89 12.64
C ILE A 326 -0.88 -3.65 12.86
N VAL A 327 -0.42 -3.77 14.11
CA VAL A 327 0.77 -4.58 14.43
C VAL A 327 0.50 -6.06 14.19
N GLN A 328 -0.71 -6.54 14.50
CA GLN A 328 -1.13 -7.91 14.20
C GLN A 328 -1.13 -8.16 12.68
N ASP A 329 -1.65 -7.23 11.87
CA ASP A 329 -1.59 -7.31 10.41
C ASP A 329 -0.14 -7.37 9.91
N LEU A 330 0.74 -6.50 10.42
CA LEU A 330 2.14 -6.47 10.05
C LEU A 330 2.86 -7.79 10.36
N LEU A 331 2.70 -8.32 11.58
CA LEU A 331 3.29 -9.59 11.99
C LEU A 331 2.79 -10.75 11.15
N ASP A 332 1.49 -10.78 10.88
CA ASP A 332 0.85 -11.85 10.12
C ASP A 332 1.32 -11.83 8.66
N VAL A 333 1.36 -10.67 8.01
CA VAL A 333 1.83 -10.48 6.65
C VAL A 333 3.33 -10.83 6.52
N VAL A 334 4.17 -10.33 7.43
CA VAL A 334 5.62 -10.57 7.39
C VAL A 334 5.96 -12.04 7.62
N SER A 335 5.26 -12.73 8.52
CA SER A 335 5.43 -14.16 8.77
C SER A 335 5.14 -15.04 7.55
N LYS A 336 4.44 -14.50 6.54
CA LYS A 336 4.05 -15.17 5.30
C LYS A 336 4.86 -14.71 4.07
N ASN A 337 5.98 -14.02 4.26
CA ASN A 337 6.82 -13.44 3.20
C ASN A 337 6.17 -12.21 2.51
N GLY A 338 5.20 -11.59 3.14
CA GLY A 338 4.52 -10.40 2.66
C GLY A 338 5.19 -9.09 3.07
N ARG A 339 4.68 -7.99 2.53
CA ARG A 339 4.96 -6.60 2.91
C ARG A 339 3.64 -5.92 3.19
N LEU A 340 3.60 -5.10 4.22
CA LEU A 340 2.43 -4.29 4.52
C LEU A 340 2.62 -2.89 3.94
N LEU A 341 1.69 -2.43 3.11
CA LEU A 341 1.58 -1.05 2.66
C LEU A 341 0.41 -0.41 3.41
N LEU A 342 0.72 0.36 4.45
CA LEU A 342 -0.27 0.93 5.37
C LEU A 342 -0.63 2.34 4.94
N ASN A 343 -1.89 2.55 4.63
CA ASN A 343 -2.39 3.82 4.11
C ASN A 343 -2.84 4.79 5.20
N PHE A 344 -2.49 6.05 4.99
CA PHE A 344 -2.99 7.22 5.70
C PHE A 344 -3.61 8.20 4.71
N GLY A 345 -4.66 8.90 5.16
CA GLY A 345 -5.36 9.91 4.37
C GLY A 345 -5.17 11.31 4.98
N PRO A 346 -4.15 12.06 4.55
CA PRO A 346 -3.92 13.41 5.07
C PRO A 346 -5.07 14.37 4.78
N LYS A 347 -5.23 15.40 5.62
CA LYS A 347 -6.20 16.48 5.44
C LYS A 347 -5.79 17.38 4.27
N PRO A 348 -6.76 18.12 3.67
CA PRO A 348 -6.47 19.00 2.53
C PRO A 348 -5.51 20.15 2.86
N ASP A 349 -5.37 20.51 4.14
CA ASP A 349 -4.41 21.52 4.62
C ASP A 349 -2.97 21.00 4.75
N GLY A 350 -2.75 19.68 4.57
CA GLY A 350 -1.43 19.07 4.69
C GLY A 350 -1.07 18.59 6.09
N THR A 351 -2.04 18.55 7.02
CA THR A 351 -1.85 17.91 8.32
C THR A 351 -2.34 16.46 8.30
N LEU A 352 -1.76 15.62 9.16
CA LEU A 352 -2.34 14.32 9.50
C LEU A 352 -3.46 14.50 10.52
N ALA A 353 -4.45 13.61 10.51
CA ALA A 353 -5.47 13.61 11.56
C ALA A 353 -4.83 13.17 12.90
N ASP A 354 -5.41 13.65 14.03
CA ASP A 354 -4.86 13.31 15.36
C ASP A 354 -4.80 11.80 15.60
N LYS A 355 -5.78 11.05 15.06
CA LYS A 355 -5.81 9.60 15.14
C LYS A 355 -4.70 8.94 14.30
N ASP A 356 -4.36 9.50 13.15
CA ASP A 356 -3.24 9.02 12.32
C ASP A 356 -1.92 9.19 13.09
N VAL A 357 -1.74 10.35 13.71
CA VAL A 357 -0.55 10.67 14.52
C VAL A 357 -0.46 9.74 15.75
N GLU A 358 -1.59 9.51 16.44
CA GLU A 358 -1.66 8.56 17.57
C GLU A 358 -1.21 7.14 17.14
N ILE A 359 -1.74 6.65 16.03
CA ILE A 359 -1.40 5.33 15.48
C ILE A 359 0.10 5.26 15.14
N LEU A 360 0.63 6.28 14.45
CA LEU A 360 2.05 6.32 14.07
C LEU A 360 2.96 6.33 15.30
N HIS A 361 2.62 7.07 16.36
CA HIS A 361 3.39 7.04 17.59
C HIS A 361 3.32 5.67 18.30
N LYS A 362 2.16 5.02 18.33
CA LYS A 362 2.02 3.68 18.90
C LYS A 362 2.83 2.63 18.12
N LEU A 363 2.85 2.74 16.80
CA LEU A 363 3.71 1.92 15.94
C LEU A 363 5.20 2.20 16.24
N ALA A 364 5.60 3.47 16.34
CA ALA A 364 6.96 3.85 16.65
C ALA A 364 7.43 3.29 18.01
N ASP A 365 6.58 3.37 19.04
CA ASP A 365 6.87 2.82 20.35
C ASP A 365 7.07 1.30 20.31
N TRP A 366 6.20 0.59 19.60
CA TRP A 366 6.32 -0.85 19.42
C TRP A 366 7.54 -1.25 18.60
N MET A 367 7.79 -0.58 17.47
CA MET A 367 8.92 -0.85 16.58
C MET A 367 10.27 -0.59 17.24
N ARG A 368 10.40 0.45 18.05
CA ARG A 368 11.64 0.73 18.80
C ARG A 368 12.12 -0.46 19.65
N VAL A 369 11.21 -1.31 20.06
CA VAL A 369 11.49 -2.49 20.89
C VAL A 369 11.60 -3.76 20.04
N ASN A 370 10.75 -3.88 19.01
CA ASN A 370 10.49 -5.15 18.34
C ASN A 370 11.00 -5.19 16.89
N ASP A 371 11.68 -4.15 16.41
CA ASP A 371 12.15 -4.01 15.02
C ASP A 371 12.87 -5.27 14.49
N GLU A 372 13.69 -5.90 15.33
CA GLU A 372 14.47 -7.07 14.94
C GLU A 372 13.64 -8.31 14.59
N CYS A 373 12.36 -8.38 14.97
CA CYS A 373 11.45 -9.46 14.57
C CYS A 373 10.75 -9.19 13.23
N ILE A 374 10.87 -7.97 12.70
CA ILE A 374 10.28 -7.50 11.44
C ILE A 374 11.36 -7.36 10.37
N HIS A 375 12.32 -6.44 10.58
CA HIS A 375 13.31 -6.12 9.55
C HIS A 375 14.48 -7.11 9.55
N GLY A 376 14.93 -7.48 8.34
CA GLY A 376 16.02 -8.44 8.14
C GLY A 376 15.65 -9.88 8.48
N THR A 377 14.36 -10.16 8.71
CA THR A 377 13.88 -11.52 8.99
C THR A 377 13.49 -12.27 7.72
N GLY A 378 13.49 -13.59 7.82
CA GLY A 378 12.97 -14.53 6.83
C GLY A 378 11.91 -15.45 7.40
N LEU A 379 11.38 -16.31 6.54
CA LEU A 379 10.44 -17.35 6.92
C LEU A 379 11.11 -18.36 7.85
N TRP A 380 10.41 -18.73 8.91
CA TRP A 380 10.76 -19.90 9.70
C TRP A 380 10.05 -21.14 9.13
N ARG A 381 10.20 -22.30 9.75
CA ARG A 381 9.63 -23.59 9.30
C ARG A 381 8.11 -23.58 9.19
N ILE A 382 7.45 -22.82 10.06
CA ILE A 382 6.03 -22.50 10.00
C ILE A 382 5.87 -21.01 10.18
N ASN A 383 4.80 -20.47 9.63
CA ASN A 383 4.49 -19.05 9.75
C ASN A 383 3.60 -18.76 10.97
N GLN A 384 2.85 -19.74 11.47
CA GLN A 384 1.84 -19.50 12.50
C GLN A 384 1.60 -20.73 13.37
N GLU A 385 1.10 -20.48 14.58
CA GLU A 385 0.52 -21.41 15.52
C GLU A 385 -0.72 -20.78 16.14
N GLY A 386 -1.69 -21.58 16.57
CA GLY A 386 -2.88 -21.13 17.30
C GLY A 386 -4.21 -21.40 16.59
N PRO A 387 -5.32 -21.10 17.27
CA PRO A 387 -6.66 -21.45 16.80
C PRO A 387 -7.21 -20.51 15.72
N THR A 388 -6.75 -19.25 15.68
CA THR A 388 -7.35 -18.21 14.81
C THR A 388 -6.97 -18.44 13.35
N LYS A 389 -8.00 -18.60 12.51
CA LYS A 389 -7.82 -18.76 11.07
C LYS A 389 -7.95 -17.42 10.36
N ILE A 390 -7.08 -17.22 9.38
CA ILE A 390 -7.09 -16.02 8.53
C ILE A 390 -7.90 -16.32 7.27
N GLN A 391 -8.85 -15.44 6.98
CA GLN A 391 -9.56 -15.46 5.71
C GLN A 391 -8.63 -15.00 4.60
N GLU A 392 -8.43 -15.83 3.58
CA GLU A 392 -7.63 -15.49 2.40
C GLU A 392 -8.46 -14.65 1.40
N GLY A 393 -7.79 -13.75 0.71
CA GLY A 393 -8.36 -12.99 -0.40
C GLY A 393 -8.40 -11.50 -0.17
N GLN A 394 -8.94 -10.80 -1.16
CA GLN A 394 -9.10 -9.35 -1.13
C GLN A 394 -10.29 -8.94 -0.26
N PHE A 395 -10.24 -7.74 0.32
CA PHE A 395 -11.30 -7.17 1.17
C PHE A 395 -11.66 -8.03 2.40
N ALA A 396 -10.70 -8.83 2.87
CA ALA A 396 -10.88 -9.72 4.03
C ALA A 396 -10.38 -9.10 5.35
N ASP A 397 -9.80 -7.90 5.33
CA ASP A 397 -9.25 -7.22 6.52
C ASP A 397 -10.33 -6.75 7.51
N GLY A 398 -11.59 -6.67 7.07
CA GLY A 398 -12.75 -6.40 7.94
C GLY A 398 -13.26 -7.61 8.73
N ALA A 399 -12.78 -8.82 8.41
CA ALA A 399 -13.17 -10.02 9.15
C ALA A 399 -12.62 -9.95 10.59
N SER A 400 -13.49 -10.24 11.57
CA SER A 400 -13.11 -10.27 12.99
C SER A 400 -12.00 -11.29 13.21
N ARG A 401 -10.86 -10.84 13.71
CA ARG A 401 -9.72 -11.68 14.09
C ARG A 401 -9.56 -11.59 15.60
N ASN A 402 -10.21 -12.48 16.32
CA ASN A 402 -10.09 -12.53 17.77
C ASN A 402 -8.86 -13.37 18.14
N PHE A 403 -7.68 -12.80 17.94
CA PHE A 403 -6.44 -13.43 18.37
C PHE A 403 -6.41 -13.63 19.87
N THR A 404 -5.83 -14.75 20.29
CA THR A 404 -5.64 -15.15 21.66
C THR A 404 -4.16 -15.26 22.01
N SER A 405 -3.84 -15.51 23.27
CA SER A 405 -2.47 -15.79 23.72
C SER A 405 -1.91 -17.13 23.22
N GLU A 406 -2.72 -17.94 22.54
CA GLU A 406 -2.30 -19.17 21.88
C GLU A 406 -1.91 -18.94 20.41
N ASP A 407 -2.18 -17.73 19.86
CA ASP A 407 -1.86 -17.39 18.48
C ASP A 407 -0.47 -16.78 18.39
N PHE A 408 0.40 -17.43 17.63
CA PHE A 408 1.76 -16.95 17.37
C PHE A 408 2.01 -16.74 15.88
N ARG A 409 2.91 -15.79 15.56
CA ARG A 409 3.51 -15.62 14.25
C ARG A 409 5.02 -15.77 14.36
N PHE A 410 5.62 -16.45 13.39
CA PHE A 410 7.03 -16.79 13.45
C PHE A 410 7.83 -16.15 12.32
N THR A 411 8.97 -15.59 12.69
CA THR A 411 10.03 -15.17 11.77
C THR A 411 11.38 -15.67 12.28
N CYS A 412 12.42 -15.61 11.45
CA CYS A 412 13.77 -15.96 11.88
C CYS A 412 14.81 -14.99 11.32
N ARG A 413 15.90 -14.80 12.09
CA ARG A 413 17.04 -13.99 11.68
C ARG A 413 18.31 -14.47 12.39
N GLY A 414 19.39 -14.71 11.64
CA GLY A 414 20.69 -15.07 12.20
C GLY A 414 20.67 -16.32 13.10
N GLY A 415 19.81 -17.30 12.77
CA GLY A 415 19.61 -18.50 13.56
C GLY A 415 18.60 -18.37 14.69
N ASN A 416 18.30 -17.15 15.15
CA ASN A 416 17.29 -16.90 16.19
C ASN A 416 15.86 -17.03 15.61
N ILE A 417 14.93 -17.48 16.46
CA ILE A 417 13.51 -17.55 16.14
C ILE A 417 12.79 -16.44 16.91
N TYR A 418 11.89 -15.74 16.24
CA TYR A 418 10.99 -14.78 16.87
C TYR A 418 9.58 -15.35 16.86
N ALA A 419 9.01 -15.52 18.03
CA ALA A 419 7.62 -15.94 18.23
C ALA A 419 6.81 -14.77 18.76
N ALA A 420 6.05 -14.12 17.89
CA ALA A 420 5.18 -13.02 18.25
C ALA A 420 3.82 -13.55 18.71
N CYS A 421 3.54 -13.44 20.01
CA CYS A 421 2.22 -13.72 20.58
C CYS A 421 1.26 -12.59 20.21
N MET A 422 0.16 -12.92 19.55
CA MET A 422 -0.75 -11.95 18.94
C MET A 422 -1.63 -11.21 19.95
N ALA A 423 -1.82 -11.79 21.14
CA ALA A 423 -2.50 -11.16 22.28
C ALA A 423 -1.79 -11.52 23.57
N CYS A 424 -1.45 -10.53 24.39
CA CYS A 424 -0.75 -10.76 25.65
C CYS A 424 -1.61 -11.62 26.60
N PRO A 425 -1.05 -12.68 27.22
CA PRO A 425 -1.79 -13.53 28.14
C PRO A 425 -2.09 -12.81 29.45
N THR A 426 -3.27 -12.98 30.00
CA THR A 426 -3.70 -12.38 31.26
C THR A 426 -3.04 -12.98 32.49
N ASP A 427 -2.58 -14.23 32.37
CA ASP A 427 -1.89 -14.97 33.44
C ASP A 427 -0.37 -14.85 33.36
N GLY A 428 0.15 -14.08 32.40
CA GLY A 428 1.58 -13.88 32.19
C GLY A 428 2.33 -15.08 31.63
N LYS A 429 1.64 -16.12 31.12
CA LYS A 429 2.28 -17.37 30.66
C LYS A 429 2.05 -17.62 29.18
N LEU A 430 3.13 -17.92 28.48
CA LEU A 430 3.10 -18.32 27.07
C LEU A 430 3.47 -19.78 26.90
N HIS A 431 2.78 -20.47 26.01
CA HIS A 431 2.98 -21.87 25.67
C HIS A 431 3.16 -22.05 24.17
N ILE A 432 4.42 -22.08 23.69
CA ILE A 432 4.74 -22.18 22.27
C ILE A 432 4.90 -23.66 21.92
N ARG A 433 3.83 -24.29 21.44
CA ARG A 433 3.74 -25.75 21.20
C ARG A 433 4.65 -26.21 20.07
N SER A 434 4.85 -25.37 19.05
CA SER A 434 5.74 -25.68 17.92
C SER A 434 7.22 -25.82 18.31
N LEU A 435 7.58 -25.37 19.51
CA LEU A 435 8.93 -25.43 20.05
C LEU A 435 9.10 -26.47 21.17
N ARG A 436 8.16 -27.40 21.32
CA ARG A 436 8.22 -28.50 22.29
C ARG A 436 9.45 -29.41 22.10
N GLU A 437 9.83 -30.13 23.14
CA GLU A 437 10.85 -31.17 23.04
C GLU A 437 10.32 -32.44 22.39
N ALA A 438 11.23 -33.32 21.92
CA ALA A 438 10.92 -34.67 21.51
C ALA A 438 10.61 -35.52 22.71
N ASP A 439 9.53 -36.27 22.66
CA ASP A 439 9.25 -37.37 23.58
C ASP A 439 9.14 -38.73 22.83
N ALA A 440 8.97 -39.81 23.57
CA ALA A 440 8.88 -41.14 22.99
C ALA A 440 7.67 -41.34 22.04
N SER A 441 6.67 -40.46 22.11
CA SER A 441 5.41 -40.58 21.39
C SER A 441 5.29 -39.57 20.24
N HIS A 442 6.03 -38.45 20.28
CA HIS A 442 5.86 -37.32 19.36
C HIS A 442 7.19 -36.80 18.89
N LEU A 443 7.40 -36.81 17.59
CA LEU A 443 8.51 -36.06 16.97
C LEU A 443 8.14 -34.58 16.91
N PRO A 444 9.01 -33.68 17.42
CA PRO A 444 8.77 -32.26 17.34
C PRO A 444 8.97 -31.75 15.90
N LEU A 445 8.36 -30.62 15.60
CA LEU A 445 8.57 -29.92 14.34
C LEU A 445 10.04 -29.47 14.19
N TRP A 446 10.69 -29.13 15.32
CA TRP A 446 12.04 -28.59 15.36
C TRP A 446 12.88 -29.23 16.48
N HIS A 447 14.06 -29.72 16.13
CA HIS A 447 14.99 -30.41 17.02
C HIS A 447 16.15 -29.56 17.55
N GLY A 448 16.08 -28.21 17.36
CA GLY A 448 17.15 -27.33 17.78
C GLY A 448 17.28 -27.19 19.31
N ILE A 449 18.40 -26.69 19.74
CA ILE A 449 18.72 -26.45 21.15
C ILE A 449 18.39 -24.98 21.47
N VAL A 450 17.55 -24.75 22.47
CA VAL A 450 17.32 -23.42 23.03
C VAL A 450 18.43 -23.09 24.01
N ARG A 451 19.12 -21.98 23.78
CA ARG A 451 20.18 -21.49 24.68
C ARG A 451 19.67 -20.41 25.63
N LYS A 452 18.81 -19.53 25.13
CA LYS A 452 18.27 -18.41 25.88
C LYS A 452 16.91 -18.02 25.33
N VAL A 453 16.05 -17.53 26.19
CA VAL A 453 14.77 -16.92 25.81
C VAL A 453 14.74 -15.50 26.35
N GLU A 454 14.38 -14.55 25.51
CA GLU A 454 14.22 -13.14 25.84
C GLU A 454 12.83 -12.68 25.43
N VAL A 455 12.19 -11.89 26.26
CA VAL A 455 10.93 -11.20 25.90
C VAL A 455 11.31 -9.77 25.55
N LEU A 456 11.13 -9.39 24.29
CA LEU A 456 11.52 -8.06 23.83
C LEU A 456 10.73 -6.98 24.59
N GLY A 457 11.42 -5.97 25.09
CA GLY A 457 10.82 -4.90 25.92
C GLY A 457 10.62 -5.25 27.39
N ASN A 458 10.81 -6.49 27.81
CA ASN A 458 10.83 -6.85 29.22
C ASN A 458 12.28 -6.76 29.75
N PRO A 459 12.60 -5.84 30.70
CA PRO A 459 13.94 -5.73 31.27
C PRO A 459 14.32 -6.91 32.15
N ALA A 460 13.32 -7.68 32.65
CA ALA A 460 13.58 -8.85 33.47
C ALA A 460 13.93 -10.05 32.57
N GLN A 461 14.84 -10.90 33.06
CA GLN A 461 15.11 -12.16 32.42
C GLN A 461 13.88 -13.06 32.57
N ALA A 462 13.26 -13.47 31.46
CA ALA A 462 12.13 -14.37 31.47
C ALA A 462 12.55 -15.76 32.00
N ALA A 463 11.77 -16.30 32.93
CA ALA A 463 11.89 -17.70 33.29
C ALA A 463 11.27 -18.55 32.19
N TRP A 464 11.93 -19.67 31.85
CA TRP A 464 11.42 -20.56 30.81
C TRP A 464 11.78 -22.02 31.11
N THR A 465 10.94 -22.91 30.62
CA THR A 465 11.17 -24.35 30.58
C THR A 465 10.71 -24.92 29.25
N ARG A 466 11.23 -26.09 28.88
CA ARG A 466 10.82 -26.76 27.65
C ARG A 466 10.57 -28.23 27.96
N ASP A 467 9.45 -28.78 27.46
CA ASP A 467 9.06 -30.18 27.64
C ASP A 467 8.37 -30.74 26.40
N GLY A 468 7.77 -31.89 26.50
CA GLY A 468 7.06 -32.56 25.41
C GLY A 468 5.77 -31.88 24.97
N GLU A 469 5.31 -30.83 25.68
CA GLU A 469 4.09 -30.10 25.35
C GLU A 469 4.42 -28.76 24.67
N ALA A 470 5.36 -27.99 25.21
CA ALA A 470 5.67 -26.64 24.72
C ALA A 470 7.04 -26.11 25.20
N LEU A 471 7.46 -24.99 24.63
CA LEU A 471 8.34 -24.02 25.26
C LEU A 471 7.45 -23.10 26.11
N HIS A 472 7.59 -23.16 27.41
CA HIS A 472 6.86 -22.35 28.39
C HIS A 472 7.70 -21.12 28.75
N VAL A 473 7.11 -19.94 28.67
CA VAL A 473 7.76 -18.67 29.00
C VAL A 473 6.92 -17.91 29.99
N ASP A 474 7.51 -17.52 31.09
CA ASP A 474 6.88 -16.73 32.15
C ASP A 474 7.25 -15.25 31.96
N LEU A 475 6.25 -14.42 31.68
CA LEU A 475 6.41 -12.98 31.46
C LEU A 475 6.57 -12.20 32.79
N GLY A 476 6.30 -12.85 33.93
CA GLY A 476 6.21 -12.16 35.24
C GLY A 476 5.08 -11.12 35.24
N ASP A 477 5.39 -9.93 35.70
CA ASP A 477 4.43 -8.81 35.75
C ASP A 477 4.35 -8.00 34.43
N TYR A 478 5.05 -8.46 33.37
CA TYR A 478 5.03 -7.76 32.06
C TYR A 478 3.67 -7.88 31.40
N GLN A 479 3.07 -6.76 31.11
CA GLN A 479 1.77 -6.65 30.42
C GLN A 479 1.89 -5.69 29.23
N SER A 480 1.13 -5.96 28.18
CA SER A 480 1.09 -5.14 26.95
C SER A 480 -0.30 -5.20 26.32
N ASP A 481 -0.76 -4.06 25.81
CA ASP A 481 -1.92 -3.96 24.94
C ASP A 481 -1.57 -4.29 23.46
N MET A 482 -0.29 -4.49 23.18
CA MET A 482 0.26 -4.82 21.86
C MET A 482 0.79 -6.26 21.83
N PRO A 483 0.97 -6.87 20.63
CA PRO A 483 1.64 -8.17 20.51
C PRO A 483 2.99 -8.22 21.21
N VAL A 484 3.25 -9.32 21.90
CA VAL A 484 4.49 -9.56 22.68
C VAL A 484 5.41 -10.49 21.90
N VAL A 485 6.66 -10.12 21.76
CA VAL A 485 7.63 -10.90 21.00
C VAL A 485 8.60 -11.63 21.90
N VAL A 486 8.69 -12.93 21.72
CA VAL A 486 9.68 -13.81 22.36
C VAL A 486 10.79 -14.11 21.36
N LYS A 487 12.02 -13.76 21.70
CA LYS A 487 13.22 -14.12 20.96
C LYS A 487 13.84 -15.39 21.55
N ILE A 488 13.94 -16.41 20.72
CA ILE A 488 14.53 -17.70 21.06
C ILE A 488 15.92 -17.78 20.43
N ILE A 489 16.95 -17.74 21.26
CA ILE A 489 18.34 -17.84 20.85
C ILE A 489 18.72 -19.31 20.82
N THR A 490 19.22 -19.75 19.67
CA THR A 490 19.51 -21.17 19.38
C THR A 490 21.00 -21.38 19.10
N ASP A 491 21.40 -22.66 19.04
CA ASP A 491 22.74 -23.04 18.56
C ASP A 491 22.88 -22.83 17.06
#